data_c641fcc333aefc28502a47a0f4f4a0d5
#
_entry.id   c641fcc333aefc28502a47a0f4f4a0d5
#
_cell.length_a   1.000
_cell.length_b   1.000
_cell.length_c   1.000
_cell.angle_alpha   90.00
_cell.angle_beta   90.00
_cell.angle_gamma   90.00
#
_symmetry.space_group_name_H-M   'P 1'
#
loop_
_entity.id
_entity.type
_entity.pdbx_description
1 polymer ?
#
loop_
_entity_poly.entity_id
_entity_poly.type
_entity_poly.pdbx_seq_one_letter_code
_entity_poly.pdbx_strand_id
1 'polypeptide(L)'
;MNTTDPVAFWDGVHASHPATGDPRPNARLVETVTDLPPGDALDLGLGSGGDALWLARRGWRVTAVDISGVAAERLTGHARAHGLGDLVDARRHDLGASFPEGLFDLVTAHYFHTPFEMDRSAVLRTAAQALRPGGRLLVVDHGSTAPWSWNQDPDVHHPTPDEVAAGLALDPSTWRVERADAPRRIATGPDGSTAEVVDHVLLIRRED
;
A
#
# COMPACT_ATOMS: atom_id res chain seq x y z
N MET A 1 23.94 -3.85 -4.42
CA MET A 1 24.34 -3.51 -3.05
C MET A 1 23.81 -4.59 -2.12
N ASN A 2 24.70 -5.36 -1.48
CA ASN A 2 24.29 -6.34 -0.47
C ASN A 2 24.21 -5.61 0.89
N THR A 3 23.19 -4.81 1.11
CA THR A 3 22.94 -4.25 2.43
C THR A 3 21.99 -5.17 3.20
N THR A 4 22.33 -5.47 4.44
CA THR A 4 21.49 -6.20 5.39
C THR A 4 20.58 -5.28 6.20
N ASP A 5 20.72 -3.96 6.02
CA ASP A 5 19.92 -2.93 6.68
C ASP A 5 18.71 -2.58 5.81
N PRO A 6 17.48 -2.90 6.25
CA PRO A 6 16.27 -2.60 5.52
C PRO A 6 16.09 -1.10 5.22
N VAL A 7 16.47 -0.23 6.15
CA VAL A 7 16.36 1.23 5.98
C VAL A 7 17.26 1.71 4.85
N ALA A 8 18.55 1.35 4.91
CA ALA A 8 19.50 1.76 3.89
C ALA A 8 19.15 1.20 2.50
N PHE A 9 18.57 -0.01 2.46
CA PHE A 9 18.10 -0.61 1.21
C PHE A 9 16.97 0.22 0.57
N TRP A 10 15.91 0.48 1.34
CA TRP A 10 14.74 1.19 0.80
C TRP A 10 15.03 2.65 0.54
N ASP A 11 15.84 3.33 1.38
CA ASP A 11 16.33 4.68 1.08
C ASP A 11 17.10 4.71 -0.25
N GLY A 12 17.95 3.72 -0.50
CA GLY A 12 18.66 3.57 -1.77
C GLY A 12 17.75 3.35 -2.97
N VAL A 13 16.72 2.50 -2.82
CA VAL A 13 15.70 2.26 -3.87
C VAL A 13 14.97 3.56 -4.21
N HIS A 14 14.48 4.28 -3.20
CA HIS A 14 13.75 5.53 -3.42
C HIS A 14 14.63 6.66 -3.94
N ALA A 15 15.89 6.75 -3.51
CA ALA A 15 16.84 7.74 -4.03
C ALA A 15 17.20 7.51 -5.51
N SER A 16 17.32 6.24 -5.93
CA SER A 16 17.69 5.88 -7.30
C SER A 16 16.55 6.03 -8.32
N HIS A 17 15.30 6.13 -7.85
CA HIS A 17 14.12 6.31 -8.70
C HIS A 17 13.41 7.64 -8.34
N PRO A 18 14.02 8.79 -8.69
CA PRO A 18 13.37 10.08 -8.44
C PRO A 18 12.06 10.13 -9.24
N ALA A 19 10.98 10.45 -8.54
CA ALA A 19 9.69 10.64 -9.20
C ALA A 19 9.79 11.85 -10.13
N THR A 20 9.61 11.63 -11.43
CA THR A 20 9.47 12.71 -12.41
C THR A 20 7.98 13.04 -12.54
N GLY A 21 7.55 14.17 -12.00
CA GLY A 21 6.17 14.61 -12.02
C GLY A 21 5.34 14.09 -10.82
N ASP A 22 4.02 14.29 -10.90
CA ASP A 22 3.07 13.84 -9.88
C ASP A 22 2.96 12.31 -9.88
N PRO A 23 3.17 11.64 -8.75
CA PRO A 23 2.99 10.21 -8.66
C PRO A 23 1.51 9.85 -8.84
N ARG A 24 1.27 8.75 -9.57
CA ARG A 24 -0.09 8.26 -9.84
C ARG A 24 -0.58 7.36 -8.72
N PRO A 25 -1.88 7.41 -8.39
CA PRO A 25 -2.46 6.46 -7.45
C PRO A 25 -2.56 5.06 -8.07
N ASN A 26 -2.64 4.06 -7.21
CA ASN A 26 -2.98 2.71 -7.61
C ASN A 26 -4.39 2.68 -8.22
N ALA A 27 -4.54 2.05 -9.40
CA ALA A 27 -5.83 1.98 -10.08
C ALA A 27 -6.89 1.26 -9.24
N ARG A 28 -6.51 0.24 -8.47
CA ARG A 28 -7.42 -0.52 -7.61
C ARG A 28 -7.90 0.30 -6.40
N LEU A 29 -7.05 1.20 -5.88
CA LEU A 29 -7.46 2.19 -4.89
C LEU A 29 -8.56 3.09 -5.48
N VAL A 30 -8.31 3.65 -6.66
CA VAL A 30 -9.27 4.55 -7.32
C VAL A 30 -10.62 3.86 -7.53
N GLU A 31 -10.61 2.64 -8.09
CA GLU A 31 -11.83 1.84 -8.33
C GLU A 31 -12.62 1.56 -7.04
N THR A 32 -11.91 1.30 -5.93
CA THR A 32 -12.53 0.82 -4.69
C THR A 32 -13.00 1.96 -3.79
N VAL A 33 -12.27 3.08 -3.77
CA VAL A 33 -12.43 4.15 -2.77
C VAL A 33 -13.15 5.38 -3.30
N THR A 34 -13.35 5.48 -4.64
CA THR A 34 -13.93 6.69 -5.26
C THR A 34 -15.26 7.13 -4.63
N ASP A 35 -16.12 6.19 -4.28
CA ASP A 35 -17.47 6.45 -3.76
C ASP A 35 -17.54 6.42 -2.21
N LEU A 36 -16.41 6.20 -1.53
CA LEU A 36 -16.39 6.22 -0.08
C LEU A 36 -16.34 7.67 0.44
N PRO A 37 -17.06 7.98 1.53
CA PRO A 37 -16.92 9.28 2.19
C PRO A 37 -15.52 9.44 2.75
N PRO A 38 -14.90 10.63 2.63
CA PRO A 38 -13.57 10.87 3.18
C PRO A 38 -13.58 10.81 4.71
N GLY A 39 -12.50 10.29 5.27
CA GLY A 39 -12.28 10.12 6.70
C GLY A 39 -10.78 10.11 7.02
N ASP A 40 -10.36 9.32 8.00
CA ASP A 40 -8.96 9.08 8.32
C ASP A 40 -8.45 7.85 7.58
N ALA A 41 -7.36 7.98 6.85
CA ALA A 41 -6.71 6.89 6.12
C ALA A 41 -5.30 6.62 6.64
N LEU A 42 -4.90 5.35 6.65
CA LEU A 42 -3.52 4.92 6.88
C LEU A 42 -3.00 4.21 5.63
N ASP A 43 -1.88 4.67 5.10
CA ASP A 43 -1.22 4.08 3.92
C ASP A 43 0.09 3.39 4.35
N LEU A 44 0.15 2.06 4.20
CA LEU A 44 1.27 1.23 4.61
C LEU A 44 2.22 0.99 3.43
N GLY A 45 3.46 1.43 3.56
CA GLY A 45 4.43 1.40 2.46
C GLY A 45 4.11 2.48 1.43
N LEU A 46 4.19 3.74 1.84
CA LEU A 46 3.77 4.90 1.04
C LEU A 46 4.43 5.01 -0.35
N GLY A 47 5.58 4.37 -0.56
CA GLY A 47 6.27 4.29 -1.84
C GLY A 47 6.52 5.66 -2.49
N SER A 48 5.92 5.91 -3.66
CA SER A 48 5.99 7.20 -4.36
C SER A 48 5.05 8.27 -3.79
N GLY A 49 4.09 7.88 -2.94
CA GLY A 49 3.10 8.75 -2.32
C GLY A 49 1.88 9.08 -3.19
N GLY A 50 1.72 8.40 -4.34
CA GLY A 50 0.60 8.67 -5.25
C GLY A 50 -0.76 8.43 -4.62
N ASP A 51 -0.89 7.38 -3.84
CA ASP A 51 -2.11 6.99 -3.14
C ASP A 51 -2.49 8.02 -2.07
N ALA A 52 -1.53 8.39 -1.22
CA ALA A 52 -1.73 9.38 -0.18
C ALA A 52 -2.13 10.76 -0.75
N LEU A 53 -1.47 11.23 -1.83
CA LEU A 53 -1.84 12.48 -2.47
C LEU A 53 -3.22 12.44 -3.12
N TRP A 54 -3.58 11.32 -3.74
CA TRP A 54 -4.89 11.15 -4.36
C TRP A 54 -6.01 11.14 -3.31
N LEU A 55 -5.82 10.44 -2.20
CA LEU A 55 -6.74 10.43 -1.07
C LEU A 55 -6.92 11.84 -0.48
N ALA A 56 -5.81 12.55 -0.23
CA ALA A 56 -5.84 13.90 0.33
C ALA A 56 -6.57 14.90 -0.59
N ARG A 57 -6.37 14.82 -1.92
CA ARG A 57 -7.13 15.63 -2.90
C ARG A 57 -8.63 15.38 -2.85
N ARG A 58 -9.07 14.27 -2.29
CA ARG A 58 -10.48 13.89 -2.09
C ARG A 58 -10.98 14.18 -0.67
N GLY A 59 -10.18 14.86 0.14
CA GLY A 59 -10.54 15.31 1.49
C GLY A 59 -10.22 14.30 2.61
N TRP A 60 -9.51 13.20 2.32
CA TRP A 60 -9.05 12.28 3.36
C TRP A 60 -7.92 12.91 4.17
N ARG A 61 -7.89 12.66 5.47
CA ARG A 61 -6.70 12.88 6.30
C ARG A 61 -5.86 11.61 6.27
N VAL A 62 -4.66 11.71 5.73
CA VAL A 62 -3.82 10.55 5.43
C VAL A 62 -2.60 10.54 6.34
N THR A 63 -2.46 9.49 7.14
CA THR A 63 -1.19 9.09 7.73
C THR A 63 -0.54 8.11 6.76
N ALA A 64 0.64 8.43 6.24
CA ALA A 64 1.36 7.57 5.30
C ALA A 64 2.71 7.17 5.89
N VAL A 65 3.00 5.88 5.94
CA VAL A 65 4.20 5.37 6.61
C VAL A 65 5.05 4.51 5.68
N ASP A 66 6.37 4.65 5.82
CA ASP A 66 7.35 3.83 5.12
C ASP A 66 8.60 3.69 6.00
N ILE A 67 9.34 2.60 5.84
CA ILE A 67 10.63 2.43 6.50
C ILE A 67 11.67 3.42 5.95
N SER A 68 11.48 3.91 4.71
CA SER A 68 12.35 4.88 4.05
C SER A 68 12.04 6.31 4.50
N GLY A 69 13.04 6.97 5.07
CA GLY A 69 13.00 8.40 5.34
C GLY A 69 12.95 9.24 4.05
N VAL A 70 13.64 8.80 3.00
CA VAL A 70 13.65 9.45 1.67
C VAL A 70 12.25 9.49 1.06
N ALA A 71 11.49 8.40 1.16
CA ALA A 71 10.11 8.35 0.67
C ALA A 71 9.20 9.31 1.46
N ALA A 72 9.29 9.30 2.80
CA ALA A 72 8.49 10.17 3.67
C ALA A 72 8.77 11.66 3.44
N GLU A 73 10.05 12.06 3.34
CA GLU A 73 10.44 13.43 3.06
C GLU A 73 9.94 13.90 1.69
N ARG A 74 10.03 13.04 0.67
CA ARG A 74 9.53 13.32 -0.68
C ARG A 74 8.02 13.55 -0.69
N LEU A 75 7.24 12.65 -0.06
CA LEU A 75 5.79 12.83 0.04
C LEU A 75 5.42 14.11 0.78
N THR A 76 6.11 14.42 1.88
CA THR A 76 5.93 15.70 2.61
C THR A 76 6.16 16.90 1.69
N GLY A 77 7.22 16.88 0.88
CA GLY A 77 7.51 17.93 -0.10
C GLY A 77 6.41 18.06 -1.16
N HIS A 78 5.95 16.96 -1.73
CA HIS A 78 4.85 16.96 -2.71
C HIS A 78 3.54 17.45 -2.09
N ALA A 79 3.18 16.99 -0.89
CA ALA A 79 1.96 17.43 -0.21
C ALA A 79 1.96 18.95 0.01
N ARG A 80 3.07 19.52 0.47
CA ARG A 80 3.22 20.97 0.64
C ARG A 80 3.12 21.73 -0.67
N ALA A 81 3.78 21.25 -1.72
CA ALA A 81 3.75 21.89 -3.04
C ALA A 81 2.35 21.94 -3.64
N HIS A 82 1.49 21.00 -3.29
CA HIS A 82 0.08 20.93 -3.73
C HIS A 82 -0.94 21.53 -2.74
N GLY A 83 -0.49 22.16 -1.65
CA GLY A 83 -1.40 22.71 -0.64
C GLY A 83 -2.14 21.64 0.19
N LEU A 84 -1.59 20.43 0.26
CA LEU A 84 -2.16 19.29 0.99
C LEU A 84 -1.42 18.99 2.31
N GLY A 85 -0.52 19.88 2.74
CA GLY A 85 0.34 19.64 3.91
C GLY A 85 -0.43 19.38 5.20
N ASP A 86 -1.62 19.97 5.36
CA ASP A 86 -2.47 19.77 6.53
C ASP A 86 -3.28 18.46 6.49
N LEU A 87 -3.33 17.79 5.35
CA LEU A 87 -4.06 16.53 5.12
C LEU A 87 -3.15 15.31 5.04
N VAL A 88 -1.85 15.48 4.84
CA VAL A 88 -0.89 14.37 4.67
C VAL A 88 0.18 14.45 5.75
N ASP A 89 0.21 13.44 6.59
CA ASP A 89 1.24 13.22 7.59
C ASP A 89 2.10 12.02 7.16
N ALA A 90 3.21 12.31 6.50
CA ALA A 90 4.15 11.29 6.03
C ALA A 90 5.24 11.05 7.06
N ARG A 91 5.41 9.81 7.50
CA ARG A 91 6.34 9.45 8.56
C ARG A 91 7.23 8.28 8.16
N ARG A 92 8.50 8.36 8.55
CA ARG A 92 9.33 7.16 8.61
C ARG A 92 8.85 6.26 9.76
N HIS A 93 8.53 5.00 9.47
CA HIS A 93 8.05 4.04 10.45
C HIS A 93 8.45 2.62 10.07
N ASP A 94 8.98 1.85 11.02
CA ASP A 94 9.28 0.44 10.84
C ASP A 94 8.08 -0.39 11.34
N LEU A 95 7.29 -0.89 10.38
CA LEU A 95 6.10 -1.71 10.67
C LEU A 95 6.44 -3.12 11.20
N GLY A 96 7.69 -3.55 11.06
CA GLY A 96 8.17 -4.78 11.69
C GLY A 96 8.45 -4.62 13.19
N ALA A 97 8.65 -3.39 13.67
CA ALA A 97 8.96 -3.09 15.07
C ALA A 97 7.75 -2.55 15.85
N SER A 98 6.88 -1.76 15.19
CA SER A 98 5.71 -1.14 15.83
C SER A 98 4.65 -0.77 14.79
N PHE A 99 3.48 -0.31 15.25
CA PHE A 99 2.38 0.12 14.38
C PHE A 99 1.93 1.53 14.73
N PRO A 100 1.54 2.39 13.74
CA PRO A 100 1.03 3.73 14.01
C PRO A 100 -0.21 3.72 14.91
N GLU A 101 -0.22 4.61 15.89
CA GLU A 101 -1.39 4.79 16.77
C GLU A 101 -2.54 5.46 16.03
N GLY A 102 -3.76 5.09 16.37
CA GLY A 102 -4.98 5.68 15.84
C GLY A 102 -6.01 4.66 15.40
N LEU A 103 -7.18 5.18 15.01
CA LEU A 103 -8.24 4.41 14.37
C LEU A 103 -8.54 5.07 13.02
N PHE A 104 -8.78 4.24 12.00
CA PHE A 104 -8.90 4.68 10.63
C PHE A 104 -10.21 4.19 10.00
N ASP A 105 -10.69 4.93 9.01
CA ASP A 105 -11.84 4.55 8.18
C ASP A 105 -11.38 3.73 6.97
N LEU A 106 -10.11 3.90 6.58
CA LEU A 106 -9.46 3.16 5.50
C LEU A 106 -8.01 2.85 5.88
N VAL A 107 -7.59 1.60 5.66
CA VAL A 107 -6.17 1.22 5.65
C VAL A 107 -5.84 0.64 4.28
N THR A 108 -4.74 1.09 3.68
CA THR A 108 -4.25 0.61 2.39
C THR A 108 -2.87 -0.03 2.51
N ALA A 109 -2.65 -1.11 1.78
CA ALA A 109 -1.36 -1.79 1.66
C ALA A 109 -1.18 -2.26 0.22
N HIS A 110 -0.52 -1.46 -0.62
CA HIS A 110 -0.36 -1.75 -2.04
C HIS A 110 1.07 -2.16 -2.35
N TYR A 111 1.21 -3.39 -2.89
CA TYR A 111 2.51 -3.99 -3.20
C TYR A 111 3.49 -3.93 -2.01
N PHE A 112 2.92 -4.07 -0.81
CA PHE A 112 3.63 -4.00 0.46
C PHE A 112 4.43 -5.28 0.70
N HIS A 113 5.62 -5.35 0.09
CA HIS A 113 6.55 -6.46 0.17
C HIS A 113 7.95 -5.97 0.50
N THR A 114 8.74 -6.84 1.14
CA THR A 114 10.14 -6.57 1.46
C THR A 114 10.97 -7.84 1.28
N PRO A 115 12.24 -7.74 0.82
CA PRO A 115 13.16 -8.89 0.77
C PRO A 115 13.71 -9.26 2.16
N PHE A 116 13.36 -8.48 3.19
CA PHE A 116 13.79 -8.72 4.57
C PHE A 116 12.73 -9.50 5.34
N GLU A 117 13.16 -10.13 6.43
CA GLU A 117 12.25 -10.84 7.32
C GLU A 117 11.22 -9.87 7.94
N MET A 118 9.93 -10.16 7.73
CA MET A 118 8.81 -9.43 8.30
C MET A 118 7.58 -10.33 8.33
N ASP A 119 6.92 -10.42 9.48
CA ASP A 119 5.60 -11.06 9.55
C ASP A 119 4.53 -10.14 8.97
N ARG A 120 4.43 -10.15 7.63
CA ARG A 120 3.46 -9.34 6.89
C ARG A 120 2.02 -9.62 7.33
N SER A 121 1.69 -10.88 7.63
CA SER A 121 0.34 -11.25 8.08
C SER A 121 0.01 -10.63 9.44
N ALA A 122 0.97 -10.57 10.36
CA ALA A 122 0.79 -9.89 11.65
C ALA A 122 0.60 -8.38 11.45
N VAL A 123 1.39 -7.74 10.58
CA VAL A 123 1.23 -6.31 10.25
C VAL A 123 -0.17 -6.03 9.67
N LEU A 124 -0.61 -6.81 8.68
CA LEU A 124 -1.94 -6.63 8.08
C LEU A 124 -3.10 -6.95 9.05
N ARG A 125 -2.91 -7.89 9.97
CA ARG A 125 -3.88 -8.17 11.04
C ARG A 125 -3.98 -6.98 12.00
N THR A 126 -2.86 -6.39 12.38
CA THR A 126 -2.84 -5.16 13.19
C THR A 126 -3.49 -3.99 12.44
N ALA A 127 -3.26 -3.89 11.14
CA ALA A 127 -3.91 -2.91 10.26
C ALA A 127 -5.43 -3.05 10.26
N ALA A 128 -5.94 -4.28 10.16
CA ALA A 128 -7.37 -4.55 10.28
C ALA A 128 -7.90 -4.10 11.66
N GLN A 129 -7.22 -4.43 12.75
CA GLN A 129 -7.63 -4.06 14.12
C GLN A 129 -7.63 -2.53 14.34
N ALA A 130 -6.84 -1.78 13.60
CA ALA A 130 -6.81 -0.31 13.64
C ALA A 130 -7.97 0.35 12.87
N LEU A 131 -8.88 -0.41 12.27
CA LEU A 131 -10.06 0.13 11.61
C LEU A 131 -11.17 0.45 12.62
N ARG A 132 -11.90 1.53 12.39
CA ARG A 132 -13.18 1.79 13.04
C ARG A 132 -14.25 0.79 12.57
N PRO A 133 -15.33 0.57 13.33
CA PRO A 133 -16.52 -0.08 12.77
C PRO A 133 -16.94 0.57 11.44
N GLY A 134 -17.28 -0.25 10.45
CA GLY A 134 -17.55 0.20 9.08
C GLY A 134 -16.31 0.49 8.22
N GLY A 135 -15.11 0.56 8.80
CA GLY A 135 -13.84 0.81 8.11
C GLY A 135 -13.37 -0.36 7.24
N ARG A 136 -12.45 -0.07 6.32
CA ARG A 136 -12.00 -1.03 5.29
C ARG A 136 -10.48 -1.17 5.25
N LEU A 137 -10.02 -2.40 5.06
CA LEU A 137 -8.63 -2.72 4.69
C LEU A 137 -8.62 -3.12 3.21
N LEU A 138 -7.86 -2.37 2.41
CA LEU A 138 -7.59 -2.67 1.01
C LEU A 138 -6.15 -3.14 0.85
N VAL A 139 -5.99 -4.38 0.41
CA VAL A 139 -4.69 -4.96 0.06
C VAL A 139 -4.66 -5.19 -1.45
N VAL A 140 -3.62 -4.71 -2.11
CA VAL A 140 -3.37 -4.97 -3.54
C VAL A 140 -1.98 -5.55 -3.69
N ASP A 141 -1.89 -6.73 -4.27
CA ASP A 141 -0.65 -7.46 -4.49
C ASP A 141 -0.43 -7.78 -5.97
N HIS A 142 0.80 -8.17 -6.31
CA HIS A 142 1.08 -8.73 -7.63
C HIS A 142 0.45 -10.12 -7.74
N GLY A 143 -0.36 -10.34 -8.75
CA GLY A 143 -0.91 -11.65 -9.13
C GLY A 143 -0.17 -12.29 -10.31
N SER A 144 0.81 -11.59 -10.88
CA SER A 144 1.68 -12.09 -11.94
C SER A 144 3.01 -11.36 -11.94
N THR A 145 4.05 -12.01 -12.48
CA THR A 145 5.35 -11.40 -12.71
C THR A 145 5.33 -10.57 -14.00
N ALA A 146 5.62 -9.27 -13.91
CA ALA A 146 5.75 -8.43 -15.09
C ALA A 146 7.05 -8.75 -15.86
N PRO A 147 7.10 -8.61 -17.22
CA PRO A 147 8.30 -8.89 -18.01
C PRO A 147 9.54 -8.07 -17.60
N TRP A 148 9.34 -6.92 -17.02
CA TRP A 148 10.41 -6.03 -16.51
C TRP A 148 10.70 -6.19 -15.01
N SER A 149 10.09 -7.17 -14.35
CA SER A 149 10.40 -7.46 -12.95
C SER A 149 11.85 -7.94 -12.85
N TRP A 150 12.54 -7.49 -11.79
CA TRP A 150 13.89 -7.97 -11.49
C TRP A 150 13.93 -9.46 -11.10
N ASN A 151 12.81 -9.96 -10.56
CA ASN A 151 12.64 -11.39 -10.28
C ASN A 151 11.82 -12.03 -11.40
N GLN A 152 12.43 -12.92 -12.15
CA GLN A 152 11.82 -13.71 -13.24
C GLN A 152 11.77 -15.20 -12.87
N ASP A 153 11.85 -15.54 -11.59
CA ASP A 153 11.69 -16.91 -11.12
C ASP A 153 10.27 -17.39 -11.48
N PRO A 154 10.14 -18.44 -12.31
CA PRO A 154 8.83 -18.97 -12.69
C PRO A 154 8.07 -19.61 -11.51
N ASP A 155 8.79 -19.99 -10.45
CA ASP A 155 8.22 -20.62 -9.26
C ASP A 155 7.85 -19.60 -8.17
N VAL A 156 7.97 -18.30 -8.44
CA VAL A 156 7.58 -17.27 -7.47
C VAL A 156 6.08 -17.38 -7.15
N HIS A 157 5.76 -17.59 -5.90
CA HIS A 157 4.38 -17.62 -5.43
C HIS A 157 3.85 -16.20 -5.24
N HIS A 158 2.72 -15.91 -5.88
CA HIS A 158 1.94 -14.69 -5.68
C HIS A 158 0.73 -15.05 -4.82
N PRO A 159 0.71 -14.71 -3.51
CA PRO A 159 -0.41 -15.07 -2.64
C PRO A 159 -1.74 -14.55 -3.20
N THR A 160 -2.71 -15.44 -3.32
CA THR A 160 -4.06 -15.08 -3.75
C THR A 160 -4.77 -14.23 -2.69
N PRO A 161 -5.82 -13.46 -3.05
CA PRO A 161 -6.61 -12.72 -2.06
C PRO A 161 -7.17 -13.62 -0.95
N ASP A 162 -7.58 -14.84 -1.28
CA ASP A 162 -8.11 -15.80 -0.30
C ASP A 162 -7.01 -16.31 0.64
N GLU A 163 -5.79 -16.54 0.16
CA GLU A 163 -4.64 -16.91 1.01
C GLU A 163 -4.27 -15.77 1.95
N VAL A 164 -4.28 -14.52 1.46
CA VAL A 164 -4.05 -13.35 2.30
C VAL A 164 -5.13 -13.24 3.36
N ALA A 165 -6.40 -13.34 2.98
CA ALA A 165 -7.53 -13.28 3.92
C ALA A 165 -7.45 -14.38 4.99
N ALA A 166 -7.13 -15.62 4.60
CA ALA A 166 -6.93 -16.74 5.51
C ALA A 166 -5.77 -16.48 6.50
N GLY A 167 -4.67 -15.89 6.01
CA GLY A 167 -3.50 -15.52 6.82
C GLY A 167 -3.79 -14.44 7.87
N LEU A 168 -4.81 -13.61 7.66
CA LEU A 168 -5.25 -12.61 8.64
C LEU A 168 -5.96 -13.26 9.83
N ALA A 169 -6.57 -14.43 9.65
CA ALA A 169 -7.30 -15.17 10.69
C ALA A 169 -8.30 -14.29 11.47
N LEU A 170 -9.05 -13.45 10.75
CA LEU A 170 -10.06 -12.56 11.31
C LEU A 170 -11.37 -13.30 11.59
N ASP A 171 -12.05 -12.93 12.68
CA ASP A 171 -13.35 -13.53 13.04
C ASP A 171 -14.43 -13.13 12.01
N PRO A 172 -15.04 -14.08 11.29
CA PRO A 172 -16.05 -13.79 10.28
C PRO A 172 -17.36 -13.20 10.85
N SER A 173 -17.56 -13.22 12.16
CA SER A 173 -18.69 -12.52 12.80
C SER A 173 -18.48 -11.00 12.89
N THR A 174 -17.23 -10.55 12.81
CA THR A 174 -16.83 -9.13 12.94
C THR A 174 -16.30 -8.57 11.62
N TRP A 175 -15.91 -9.46 10.71
CA TRP A 175 -15.21 -9.07 9.47
C TRP A 175 -15.86 -9.70 8.25
N ARG A 176 -16.02 -8.90 7.20
CA ARG A 176 -16.57 -9.35 5.92
C ARG A 176 -15.60 -9.07 4.79
N VAL A 177 -15.34 -10.08 3.97
CA VAL A 177 -14.66 -9.89 2.69
C VAL A 177 -15.67 -9.29 1.70
N GLU A 178 -15.44 -8.05 1.25
CA GLU A 178 -16.25 -7.35 0.26
C GLU A 178 -15.77 -7.64 -1.17
N ARG A 179 -14.44 -7.87 -1.34
CA ARG A 179 -13.82 -8.18 -2.62
C ARG A 179 -12.62 -9.11 -2.43
N ALA A 180 -12.54 -10.16 -3.25
CA ALA A 180 -11.38 -11.05 -3.36
C ALA A 180 -11.31 -11.51 -4.81
N ASP A 181 -10.54 -10.79 -5.65
CA ASP A 181 -10.46 -11.06 -7.09
C ASP A 181 -9.07 -10.78 -7.67
N ALA A 182 -8.88 -11.16 -8.93
CA ALA A 182 -7.60 -11.07 -9.64
C ALA A 182 -7.77 -10.34 -10.99
N PRO A 183 -8.10 -9.04 -11.00
CA PRO A 183 -8.32 -8.28 -12.21
C PRO A 183 -7.03 -8.09 -13.01
N ARG A 184 -7.17 -8.13 -14.35
CA ARG A 184 -6.09 -7.82 -15.28
C ARG A 184 -6.03 -6.34 -15.59
N ARG A 185 -4.85 -5.87 -15.95
CA ARG A 185 -4.63 -4.53 -16.50
C ARG A 185 -3.44 -4.51 -17.45
N ILE A 186 -3.39 -3.51 -18.30
CA ILE A 186 -2.16 -3.20 -19.05
C ILE A 186 -1.28 -2.33 -18.16
N ALA A 187 -0.07 -2.80 -17.89
CA ALA A 187 0.97 -2.05 -17.18
C ALA A 187 2.03 -1.57 -18.17
N THR A 188 2.69 -0.47 -17.82
CA THR A 188 3.80 0.11 -18.59
C THR A 188 5.10 -0.05 -17.80
N GLY A 189 6.08 -0.64 -18.42
CA GLY A 189 7.42 -0.83 -17.87
C GLY A 189 8.28 0.44 -17.90
N PRO A 190 9.45 0.39 -17.25
CA PRO A 190 10.36 1.55 -17.19
C PRO A 190 10.86 2.01 -18.56
N ASP A 191 10.92 1.13 -19.54
CA ASP A 191 11.34 1.38 -20.93
C ASP A 191 10.19 1.81 -21.84
N GLY A 192 8.95 1.95 -21.28
CA GLY A 192 7.76 2.27 -22.03
C GLY A 192 7.07 1.06 -22.69
N SER A 193 7.62 -0.15 -22.58
CA SER A 193 6.96 -1.37 -23.01
C SER A 193 5.68 -1.62 -22.21
N THR A 194 4.71 -2.30 -22.81
CA THR A 194 3.44 -2.64 -22.13
C THR A 194 3.23 -4.14 -22.08
N ALA A 195 2.66 -4.62 -20.97
CA ALA A 195 2.24 -6.00 -20.82
C ALA A 195 0.95 -6.10 -20.01
N GLU A 196 0.19 -7.16 -20.24
CA GLU A 196 -0.90 -7.53 -19.36
C GLU A 196 -0.33 -8.12 -18.06
N VAL A 197 -0.78 -7.60 -16.94
CA VAL A 197 -0.45 -8.10 -15.60
C VAL A 197 -1.73 -8.34 -14.79
N VAL A 198 -1.61 -9.17 -13.77
CA VAL A 198 -2.69 -9.46 -12.82
C VAL A 198 -2.37 -8.76 -11.51
N ASP A 199 -3.37 -8.08 -10.94
CA ASP A 199 -3.33 -7.63 -9.55
C ASP A 199 -4.20 -8.58 -8.70
N HIS A 200 -3.77 -8.93 -7.51
CA HIS A 200 -4.61 -9.58 -6.51
C HIS A 200 -5.20 -8.51 -5.60
N VAL A 201 -6.52 -8.48 -5.47
CA VAL A 201 -7.23 -7.43 -4.70
C VAL A 201 -8.04 -8.08 -3.59
N LEU A 202 -7.78 -7.66 -2.35
CA LEU A 202 -8.54 -8.04 -1.18
C LEU A 202 -9.09 -6.77 -0.51
N LEU A 203 -10.40 -6.71 -0.35
CA LEU A 203 -11.08 -5.67 0.44
C LEU A 203 -11.86 -6.34 1.56
N ILE A 204 -11.51 -5.97 2.79
CA ILE A 204 -12.17 -6.46 4.00
C ILE A 204 -12.79 -5.28 4.73
N ARG A 205 -14.02 -5.44 5.18
CA ARG A 205 -14.73 -4.47 6.02
C ARG A 205 -14.84 -4.97 7.45
N ARG A 206 -14.60 -4.09 8.40
CA ARG A 206 -14.99 -4.30 9.79
C ARG A 206 -16.49 -4.03 9.93
N GLU A 207 -17.26 -5.02 10.41
CA GLU A 207 -18.70 -4.85 10.70
C GLU A 207 -18.88 -3.96 11.96
N ASP A 208 -20.10 -3.47 12.16
CA ASP A 208 -20.46 -2.58 13.28
C ASP A 208 -20.47 -3.29 14.63
#